data_c609e2c9718f394bc5cbb4f91d6d3b93
#
_entry.id   c609e2c9718f394bc5cbb4f91d6d3b93
#
_cell.length_a   1.000
_cell.length_b   1.000
_cell.length_c   1.000
_cell.angle_alpha   90.00
_cell.angle_beta   90.00
_cell.angle_gamma   90.00
#
_symmetry.space_group_name_H-M   'P 1'
#
loop_
_entity.id
_entity.type
_entity.pdbx_description
1 polymer ?
#
loop_
_entity_poly.entity_id
_entity_poly.type
_entity_poly.pdbx_seq_one_letter_code
_entity_poly.pdbx_strand_id
1 'polypeptide(L)'
;ITGIGYDCDGESTEQFNKLWPADLHLIGKAIIRFHTIYWPIFLMSLDLPLPKQVFGHPWLLQGDGKMSKSKGNVIYADELVDFFGVDAVRYFVLHEMPFENDGVITWELMVERLNSELANTLGNLVNRTISMSNKYFGGVVENKGVTEPVDDDLKNFILSVPAKVNEKMDKLRVADAM
;
A
#
# COMPACT_ATOMS: atom_id res chain seq x y z
N ILE A 1 5.33 -4.39 -23.62
CA ILE A 1 4.11 -4.86 -24.33
C ILE A 1 4.35 -6.18 -25.06
N THR A 2 5.50 -6.40 -25.70
CA THR A 2 5.82 -7.68 -26.38
C THR A 2 5.74 -8.90 -25.48
N GLY A 3 6.11 -8.77 -24.19
CA GLY A 3 6.02 -9.87 -23.21
C GLY A 3 4.60 -10.36 -22.92
N ILE A 4 3.59 -9.55 -23.22
CA ILE A 4 2.17 -9.94 -23.13
C ILE A 4 1.55 -10.24 -24.49
N GLY A 5 2.39 -10.28 -25.55
CA GLY A 5 2.00 -10.75 -26.88
C GLY A 5 1.60 -9.67 -27.88
N TYR A 6 2.14 -8.45 -27.73
CA TYR A 6 2.06 -7.46 -28.80
C TYR A 6 2.90 -7.91 -30.00
N ASP A 7 2.32 -7.89 -31.18
CA ASP A 7 2.99 -8.13 -32.46
C ASP A 7 2.81 -6.91 -33.36
N CYS A 8 3.95 -6.37 -33.86
CA CYS A 8 3.96 -5.21 -34.75
C CYS A 8 3.71 -5.57 -36.22
N ASP A 9 3.93 -6.83 -36.60
CA ASP A 9 3.84 -7.32 -37.97
C ASP A 9 2.63 -8.24 -38.21
N GLY A 10 1.89 -8.54 -37.16
CA GLY A 10 0.77 -9.47 -37.21
C GLY A 10 -0.34 -9.14 -36.21
N GLU A 11 -1.16 -10.15 -35.90
CA GLU A 11 -2.21 -10.00 -34.89
C GLU A 11 -1.64 -10.22 -33.48
N SER A 12 -1.85 -9.25 -32.60
CA SER A 12 -1.50 -9.36 -31.18
C SER A 12 -2.34 -10.45 -30.51
N THR A 13 -1.79 -11.05 -29.45
CA THR A 13 -2.47 -12.14 -28.73
C THR A 13 -3.71 -11.67 -28.00
N GLU A 14 -4.61 -12.61 -27.68
CA GLU A 14 -5.77 -12.36 -26.82
C GLU A 14 -5.37 -11.80 -25.45
N GLN A 15 -4.24 -12.26 -24.89
CA GLN A 15 -3.71 -11.75 -23.63
C GLN A 15 -3.34 -10.27 -23.73
N PHE A 16 -2.70 -9.84 -24.83
CA PHE A 16 -2.42 -8.43 -25.04
C PHE A 16 -3.70 -7.61 -25.10
N ASN A 17 -4.67 -8.04 -25.91
CA ASN A 17 -5.94 -7.33 -26.10
C ASN A 17 -6.76 -7.22 -24.79
N LYS A 18 -6.59 -8.17 -23.88
CA LYS A 18 -7.23 -8.16 -22.56
C LYS A 18 -6.51 -7.25 -21.54
N LEU A 19 -5.18 -7.18 -21.59
CA LEU A 19 -4.36 -6.49 -20.58
C LEU A 19 -3.94 -5.08 -20.99
N TRP A 20 -4.02 -4.74 -22.26
CA TRP A 20 -3.68 -3.41 -22.77
C TRP A 20 -4.93 -2.65 -23.24
N PRO A 21 -5.07 -1.33 -22.92
CA PRO A 21 -4.11 -0.50 -22.21
C PRO A 21 -4.04 -0.79 -20.72
N ALA A 22 -2.87 -0.58 -20.11
CA ALA A 22 -2.70 -0.69 -18.67
C ALA A 22 -3.56 0.33 -17.93
N ASP A 23 -4.18 -0.08 -16.83
CA ASP A 23 -4.95 0.82 -15.99
C ASP A 23 -4.03 1.80 -15.24
N LEU A 24 -2.89 1.30 -14.77
CA LEU A 24 -1.93 2.08 -14.00
C LEU A 24 -0.49 1.68 -14.33
N HIS A 25 0.36 2.66 -14.62
CA HIS A 25 1.81 2.55 -14.52
C HIS A 25 2.27 3.13 -13.19
N LEU A 26 2.60 2.26 -12.25
CA LEU A 26 3.16 2.63 -10.94
C LEU A 26 4.68 2.60 -11.04
N ILE A 27 5.33 3.74 -10.92
CA ILE A 27 6.77 3.92 -11.14
C ILE A 27 7.41 4.82 -10.09
N GLY A 28 8.73 4.76 -9.96
CA GLY A 28 9.48 5.72 -9.15
C GLY A 28 9.55 7.11 -9.82
N LYS A 29 9.45 8.18 -9.06
CA LYS A 29 9.48 9.56 -9.58
C LYS A 29 10.72 9.89 -10.42
N ALA A 30 11.83 9.17 -10.23
CA ALA A 30 13.05 9.37 -11.01
C ALA A 30 12.90 9.10 -12.51
N ILE A 31 12.00 8.20 -12.87
CA ILE A 31 11.80 7.78 -14.27
C ILE A 31 10.46 8.26 -14.84
N ILE A 32 9.83 9.22 -14.17
CA ILE A 32 8.51 9.72 -14.60
C ILE A 32 8.54 10.29 -16.02
N ARG A 33 9.63 11.00 -16.39
CA ARG A 33 9.79 11.56 -17.72
C ARG A 33 9.72 10.50 -18.82
N PHE A 34 10.32 9.34 -18.59
CA PHE A 34 10.30 8.24 -19.56
C PHE A 34 8.88 7.70 -19.77
N HIS A 35 8.08 7.66 -18.73
CA HIS A 35 6.74 7.08 -18.76
C HIS A 35 5.62 8.08 -19.09
N THR A 36 5.88 9.39 -18.96
CA THR A 36 4.89 10.43 -19.25
C THR A 36 5.16 11.19 -20.56
N ILE A 37 6.37 11.10 -21.11
CA ILE A 37 6.74 11.77 -22.37
C ILE A 37 7.14 10.74 -23.42
N TYR A 38 8.25 10.03 -23.22
CA TYR A 38 8.80 9.16 -24.26
C TYR A 38 7.92 7.94 -24.54
N TRP A 39 7.44 7.29 -23.50
CA TRP A 39 6.58 6.11 -23.66
C TRP A 39 5.26 6.42 -24.38
N PRO A 40 4.51 7.46 -24.04
CA PRO A 40 3.37 7.91 -24.85
C PRO A 40 3.71 8.17 -26.32
N ILE A 41 4.82 8.82 -26.60
CA ILE A 41 5.25 9.09 -27.98
C ILE A 41 5.46 7.78 -28.75
N PHE A 42 6.10 6.79 -28.14
CA PHE A 42 6.31 5.48 -28.78
C PHE A 42 4.97 4.76 -29.03
N LEU A 43 4.07 4.76 -28.06
CA LEU A 43 2.75 4.15 -28.22
C LEU A 43 1.93 4.83 -29.31
N MET A 44 1.93 6.16 -29.34
CA MET A 44 1.25 6.93 -30.40
C MET A 44 1.84 6.66 -31.78
N SER A 45 3.17 6.47 -31.89
CA SER A 45 3.83 6.13 -33.15
C SER A 45 3.50 4.72 -33.66
N LEU A 46 3.00 3.86 -32.77
CA LEU A 46 2.54 2.51 -33.06
C LEU A 46 1.00 2.41 -33.15
N ASP A 47 0.30 3.54 -33.13
CA ASP A 47 -1.17 3.62 -33.09
C ASP A 47 -1.79 2.80 -31.92
N LEU A 48 -1.05 2.69 -30.82
CA LEU A 48 -1.51 1.99 -29.63
C LEU A 48 -2.16 2.93 -28.61
N PRO A 49 -3.21 2.46 -27.89
CA PRO A 49 -3.83 3.25 -26.85
C PRO A 49 -2.86 3.50 -25.69
N LEU A 50 -2.97 4.70 -25.08
CA LEU A 50 -2.14 5.08 -23.94
C LEU A 50 -2.62 4.41 -22.65
N PRO A 51 -1.72 4.23 -21.64
CA PRO A 51 -2.12 3.85 -20.29
C PRO A 51 -3.13 4.84 -19.72
N LYS A 52 -4.09 4.37 -18.91
CA LYS A 52 -5.13 5.24 -18.33
C LYS A 52 -4.55 6.20 -17.30
N GLN A 53 -3.53 5.76 -16.55
CA GLN A 53 -2.88 6.56 -15.53
C GLN A 53 -1.39 6.20 -15.41
N VAL A 54 -0.57 7.22 -15.15
CA VAL A 54 0.83 7.06 -14.72
C VAL A 54 0.97 7.70 -13.35
N PHE A 55 1.46 6.95 -12.38
CA PHE A 55 1.69 7.42 -11.02
C PHE A 55 3.15 7.24 -10.62
N GLY A 56 3.81 8.35 -10.27
CA GLY A 56 5.20 8.37 -9.81
C GLY A 56 5.26 8.45 -8.29
N HIS A 57 5.62 7.34 -7.64
CA HIS A 57 5.82 7.34 -6.19
C HIS A 57 7.13 8.03 -5.79
N PRO A 58 7.19 8.65 -4.60
CA PRO A 58 8.38 9.34 -4.10
C PRO A 58 9.52 8.37 -3.73
N TRP A 59 10.64 8.93 -3.27
CA TRP A 59 11.78 8.16 -2.79
C TRP A 59 11.53 7.58 -1.41
N LEU A 60 12.16 6.43 -1.17
CA LEU A 60 12.41 5.93 0.18
C LEU A 60 13.86 6.27 0.53
N LEU A 61 14.03 7.13 1.53
CA LEU A 61 15.32 7.64 1.98
C LEU A 61 15.78 6.88 3.23
N GLN A 62 17.10 6.74 3.39
CA GLN A 62 17.67 6.28 4.65
C GLN A 62 18.22 7.49 5.40
N GLY A 63 17.64 7.79 6.57
CA GLY A 63 17.98 8.99 7.31
C GLY A 63 17.72 10.25 6.48
N ASP A 64 18.73 11.08 6.29
CA ASP A 64 18.67 12.33 5.52
C ASP A 64 19.08 12.18 4.06
N GLY A 65 19.30 10.95 3.57
CA GLY A 65 19.87 10.75 2.27
C GLY A 65 19.31 9.63 1.43
N LYS A 66 19.51 9.77 0.11
CA LYS A 66 19.17 8.74 -0.86
C LYS A 66 20.05 7.51 -0.65
N MET A 67 19.42 6.34 -0.62
CA MET A 67 20.15 5.07 -0.59
C MET A 67 21.01 4.88 -1.84
N SER A 68 22.27 4.48 -1.63
CA SER A 68 23.21 4.22 -2.72
C SER A 68 24.17 3.09 -2.34
N LYS A 69 24.32 2.12 -3.24
CA LYS A 69 25.27 1.01 -3.06
C LYS A 69 26.70 1.49 -2.83
N SER A 70 27.10 2.58 -3.50
CA SER A 70 28.45 3.15 -3.35
C SER A 70 28.69 3.83 -1.99
N LYS A 71 27.63 4.23 -1.31
CA LYS A 71 27.70 4.80 0.06
C LYS A 71 27.56 3.75 1.15
N GLY A 72 27.20 2.51 0.80
CA GLY A 72 26.99 1.44 1.76
C GLY A 72 25.76 1.65 2.68
N ASN A 73 24.85 2.56 2.32
CA ASN A 73 23.66 2.89 3.11
C ASN A 73 22.37 2.29 2.52
N VAL A 74 22.45 1.13 1.89
CA VAL A 74 21.27 0.44 1.38
C VAL A 74 20.74 -0.48 2.46
N ILE A 75 19.45 -0.37 2.74
CA ILE A 75 18.71 -1.34 3.56
C ILE A 75 18.02 -2.28 2.58
N TYR A 76 18.27 -3.58 2.73
CA TYR A 76 17.68 -4.60 1.88
C TYR A 76 16.38 -5.12 2.49
N ALA A 77 15.39 -5.38 1.64
CA ALA A 77 14.06 -5.81 2.09
C ALA A 77 14.10 -7.21 2.73
N ASP A 78 14.96 -8.10 2.27
CA ASP A 78 15.19 -9.43 2.84
C ASP A 78 15.74 -9.35 4.27
N GLU A 79 16.73 -8.48 4.54
CA GLU A 79 17.25 -8.24 5.88
C GLU A 79 16.16 -7.75 6.85
N LEU A 80 15.30 -6.84 6.38
CA LEU A 80 14.17 -6.37 7.17
C LEU A 80 13.14 -7.46 7.44
N VAL A 81 12.83 -8.27 6.43
CA VAL A 81 11.88 -9.38 6.56
C VAL A 81 12.41 -10.46 7.51
N ASP A 82 13.70 -10.78 7.44
CA ASP A 82 14.33 -11.76 8.33
C ASP A 82 14.28 -11.29 9.79
N PHE A 83 14.38 -9.99 10.04
CA PHE A 83 14.36 -9.44 11.40
C PHE A 83 12.95 -9.15 11.94
N PHE A 84 12.10 -8.49 11.16
CA PHE A 84 10.78 -8.00 11.60
C PHE A 84 9.61 -8.89 11.17
N GLY A 85 9.82 -9.78 10.22
CA GLY A 85 8.76 -10.52 9.54
C GLY A 85 8.11 -9.74 8.39
N VAL A 86 7.56 -10.48 7.43
CA VAL A 86 7.03 -9.91 6.18
C VAL A 86 5.86 -8.95 6.41
N ASP A 87 4.97 -9.26 7.33
CA ASP A 87 3.76 -8.44 7.56
C ASP A 87 4.12 -7.08 8.18
N ALA A 88 5.08 -7.06 9.11
CA ALA A 88 5.56 -5.84 9.74
C ALA A 88 6.27 -4.92 8.73
N VAL A 89 7.09 -5.49 7.85
CA VAL A 89 7.77 -4.73 6.80
C VAL A 89 6.75 -4.16 5.79
N ARG A 90 5.78 -4.96 5.36
CA ARG A 90 4.70 -4.50 4.47
C ARG A 90 3.88 -3.38 5.09
N TYR A 91 3.49 -3.54 6.36
CA TYR A 91 2.79 -2.50 7.10
C TYR A 91 3.58 -1.20 7.09
N PHE A 92 4.84 -1.25 7.51
CA PHE A 92 5.70 -0.08 7.59
C PHE A 92 5.85 0.64 6.24
N VAL A 93 6.17 -0.11 5.18
CA VAL A 93 6.37 0.49 3.84
C VAL A 93 5.10 1.14 3.31
N LEU A 94 3.94 0.53 3.52
CA LEU A 94 2.67 1.09 3.06
C LEU A 94 2.23 2.30 3.89
N HIS A 95 2.54 2.30 5.19
CA HIS A 95 2.17 3.36 6.12
C HIS A 95 3.09 4.59 6.00
N GLU A 96 4.42 4.38 5.93
CA GLU A 96 5.43 5.46 5.95
C GLU A 96 5.77 6.02 4.56
N MET A 97 5.13 5.54 3.49
CA MET A 97 5.31 6.12 2.17
C MET A 97 4.11 6.99 1.76
N PRO A 98 4.02 8.23 2.27
CA PRO A 98 3.03 9.17 1.78
C PRO A 98 3.37 9.49 0.32
N PHE A 99 2.38 9.44 -0.58
CA PHE A 99 2.64 9.65 -2.00
C PHE A 99 2.97 11.11 -2.37
N GLU A 100 2.83 12.04 -1.45
CA GLU A 100 3.12 13.46 -1.68
C GLU A 100 4.57 13.85 -1.35
N ASN A 101 5.21 13.11 -0.44
CA ASN A 101 6.56 13.40 0.05
C ASN A 101 7.43 12.15 0.07
N ASP A 102 8.74 12.34 0.12
CA ASP A 102 9.68 11.23 0.29
C ASP A 102 9.51 10.60 1.67
N GLY A 103 9.45 9.27 1.70
CA GLY A 103 9.42 8.51 2.93
C GLY A 103 10.83 8.30 3.49
N VAL A 104 10.92 8.07 4.80
CA VAL A 104 12.20 7.77 5.47
C VAL A 104 12.09 6.38 6.10
N ILE A 105 13.15 5.58 5.94
CA ILE A 105 13.30 4.31 6.63
C ILE A 105 14.54 4.33 7.50
N THR A 106 14.35 4.05 8.79
CA THR A 106 15.42 3.74 9.75
C THR A 106 14.99 2.59 10.64
N TRP A 107 15.93 1.91 11.23
CA TRP A 107 15.65 0.82 12.17
C TRP A 107 14.83 1.33 13.37
N GLU A 108 15.19 2.50 13.88
CA GLU A 108 14.53 3.14 15.01
C GLU A 108 13.07 3.46 14.70
N LEU A 109 12.83 4.03 13.51
CA LEU A 109 11.46 4.37 13.06
C LEU A 109 10.61 3.12 12.88
N MET A 110 11.17 2.04 12.32
CA MET A 110 10.46 0.76 12.22
C MET A 110 10.07 0.22 13.60
N VAL A 111 11.01 0.17 14.55
CA VAL A 111 10.74 -0.28 15.92
C VAL A 111 9.68 0.59 16.59
N GLU A 112 9.76 1.90 16.42
CA GLU A 112 8.78 2.84 16.97
C GLU A 112 7.36 2.57 16.42
N ARG A 113 7.21 2.47 15.10
CA ARG A 113 5.91 2.23 14.46
C ARG A 113 5.30 0.88 14.85
N LEU A 114 6.10 -0.18 14.84
CA LEU A 114 5.63 -1.50 15.22
C LEU A 114 5.16 -1.53 16.68
N ASN A 115 5.90 -0.88 17.58
CA ASN A 115 5.54 -0.82 18.99
C ASN A 115 4.32 0.08 19.25
N SER A 116 4.28 1.28 18.67
CA SER A 116 3.21 2.25 18.93
C SER A 116 1.89 1.83 18.27
N GLU A 117 1.92 1.36 17.05
CA GLU A 117 0.73 1.15 16.25
C GLU A 117 0.25 -0.30 16.27
N LEU A 118 1.12 -1.26 15.94
CA LEU A 118 0.71 -2.66 15.94
C LEU A 118 0.60 -3.24 17.34
N ALA A 119 1.59 -3.04 18.21
CA ALA A 119 1.56 -3.60 19.55
C ALA A 119 0.66 -2.80 20.49
N ASN A 120 0.90 -1.48 20.63
CA ASN A 120 0.21 -0.68 21.64
C ASN A 120 -1.18 -0.21 21.20
N THR A 121 -1.45 -0.01 19.92
CA THR A 121 -2.79 0.37 19.45
C THR A 121 -3.60 -0.86 19.10
N LEU A 122 -3.29 -1.56 18.02
CA LEU A 122 -4.07 -2.72 17.57
C LEU A 122 -3.98 -3.90 18.54
N GLY A 123 -2.78 -4.25 18.98
CA GLY A 123 -2.56 -5.36 19.92
C GLY A 123 -3.26 -5.14 21.26
N ASN A 124 -3.23 -3.92 21.80
CA ASN A 124 -3.97 -3.59 23.01
C ASN A 124 -5.48 -3.62 22.83
N LEU A 125 -6.00 -3.16 21.69
CA LEU A 125 -7.44 -3.26 21.40
C LEU A 125 -7.88 -4.72 21.45
N VAL A 126 -7.20 -5.60 20.73
CA VAL A 126 -7.52 -7.03 20.69
C VAL A 126 -7.38 -7.67 22.07
N ASN A 127 -6.25 -7.45 22.74
CA ASN A 127 -5.96 -8.04 24.04
C ASN A 127 -6.99 -7.60 25.10
N ARG A 128 -7.31 -6.32 25.18
CA ARG A 128 -8.29 -5.80 26.13
C ARG A 128 -9.70 -6.33 25.84
N THR A 129 -10.11 -6.37 24.57
CA THR A 129 -11.42 -6.90 24.17
C THR A 129 -11.56 -8.36 24.58
N ILE A 130 -10.57 -9.20 24.25
CA ILE A 130 -10.60 -10.63 24.62
C ILE A 130 -10.53 -10.82 26.14
N SER A 131 -9.66 -10.07 26.83
CA SER A 131 -9.52 -10.17 28.28
C SER A 131 -10.80 -9.77 29.02
N MET A 132 -11.48 -8.71 28.56
CA MET A 132 -12.76 -8.29 29.12
C MET A 132 -13.86 -9.32 28.82
N SER A 133 -13.91 -9.85 27.61
CA SER A 133 -14.86 -10.91 27.26
C SER A 133 -14.68 -12.14 28.14
N ASN A 134 -13.44 -12.58 28.35
CA ASN A 134 -13.17 -13.69 29.27
C ASN A 134 -13.54 -13.38 30.73
N LYS A 135 -13.18 -12.19 31.20
CA LYS A 135 -13.41 -11.79 32.61
C LYS A 135 -14.89 -11.66 32.95
N TYR A 136 -15.69 -11.05 32.07
CA TYR A 136 -17.08 -10.70 32.38
C TYR A 136 -18.09 -11.71 31.81
N PHE A 137 -17.76 -12.44 30.76
CA PHE A 137 -18.66 -13.31 30.01
C PHE A 137 -18.13 -14.75 29.86
N GLY A 138 -17.03 -15.10 30.51
CA GLY A 138 -16.42 -16.43 30.37
C GLY A 138 -15.95 -16.77 28.92
N GLY A 139 -15.64 -15.74 28.11
CA GLY A 139 -15.25 -15.90 26.73
C GLY A 139 -16.40 -16.19 25.76
N VAL A 140 -17.63 -16.21 26.24
CA VAL A 140 -18.83 -16.47 25.42
C VAL A 140 -19.53 -15.13 25.15
N VAL A 141 -19.67 -14.79 23.88
CA VAL A 141 -20.41 -13.59 23.44
C VAL A 141 -21.77 -14.03 22.88
N GLU A 142 -22.83 -13.71 23.60
CA GLU A 142 -24.20 -13.98 23.16
C GLU A 142 -24.85 -12.69 22.66
N ASN A 143 -25.51 -12.77 21.52
CA ASN A 143 -26.36 -11.67 21.07
C ASN A 143 -27.69 -11.68 21.85
N LYS A 144 -27.83 -10.78 22.80
CA LYS A 144 -29.05 -10.65 23.58
C LYS A 144 -30.07 -9.68 23.00
N GLY A 145 -29.78 -9.11 21.81
CA GLY A 145 -30.69 -8.21 21.10
C GLY A 145 -30.89 -6.86 21.78
N VAL A 146 -30.06 -6.53 22.80
CA VAL A 146 -30.08 -5.23 23.47
C VAL A 146 -29.07 -4.32 22.80
N THR A 147 -29.47 -3.15 22.36
CA THR A 147 -28.62 -2.13 21.73
C THR A 147 -28.84 -0.79 22.44
N GLU A 148 -27.74 -0.08 22.63
CA GLU A 148 -27.72 1.31 23.11
C GLU A 148 -27.29 2.23 21.92
N PRO A 149 -27.55 3.53 21.99
CA PRO A 149 -27.13 4.46 20.92
C PRO A 149 -25.66 4.39 20.55
N VAL A 150 -24.77 4.12 21.51
CA VAL A 150 -23.32 3.95 21.28
C VAL A 150 -23.00 2.72 20.43
N ASP A 151 -23.81 1.67 20.50
CA ASP A 151 -23.63 0.46 19.68
C ASP A 151 -23.99 0.76 18.21
N ASP A 152 -25.05 1.53 17.98
CA ASP A 152 -25.45 1.97 16.65
C ASP A 152 -24.41 2.93 16.04
N ASP A 153 -23.84 3.83 16.82
CA ASP A 153 -22.76 4.73 16.39
C ASP A 153 -21.52 3.93 15.94
N LEU A 154 -21.09 2.97 16.78
CA LEU A 154 -19.96 2.10 16.45
C LEU A 154 -20.23 1.26 15.20
N LYS A 155 -21.41 0.67 15.10
CA LYS A 155 -21.84 -0.12 13.94
C LYS A 155 -21.83 0.72 12.66
N ASN A 156 -22.42 1.92 12.69
CA ASN A 156 -22.48 2.82 11.56
C ASN A 156 -21.06 3.27 11.15
N PHE A 157 -20.20 3.56 12.13
CA PHE A 157 -18.80 3.88 11.87
C PHE A 157 -18.10 2.73 11.14
N ILE A 158 -18.17 1.49 11.67
CA ILE A 158 -17.54 0.32 11.06
C ILE A 158 -18.06 0.08 9.65
N LEU A 159 -19.37 0.18 9.42
CA LEU A 159 -19.97 0.01 8.10
C LEU A 159 -19.55 1.10 7.11
N SER A 160 -19.12 2.27 7.57
CA SER A 160 -18.61 3.35 6.73
C SER A 160 -17.14 3.16 6.31
N VAL A 161 -16.36 2.35 7.05
CA VAL A 161 -14.91 2.20 6.83
C VAL A 161 -14.56 1.67 5.43
N PRO A 162 -15.23 0.62 4.90
CA PRO A 162 -14.87 0.11 3.55
C PRO A 162 -14.99 1.17 2.46
N ALA A 163 -16.02 2.01 2.50
CA ALA A 163 -16.17 3.08 1.53
C ALA A 163 -15.07 4.15 1.64
N LYS A 164 -14.69 4.51 2.88
CA LYS A 164 -13.59 5.46 3.13
C LYS A 164 -12.24 4.90 2.67
N VAL A 165 -11.98 3.62 2.95
CA VAL A 165 -10.76 2.95 2.49
C VAL A 165 -10.71 2.94 0.96
N ASN A 166 -11.79 2.52 0.29
CA ASN A 166 -11.84 2.48 -1.16
C ASN A 166 -11.61 3.87 -1.77
N GLU A 167 -12.22 4.93 -1.23
CA GLU A 167 -12.00 6.30 -1.70
C GLU A 167 -10.52 6.70 -1.66
N LYS A 168 -9.81 6.32 -0.60
CA LYS A 168 -8.37 6.60 -0.46
C LYS A 168 -7.54 5.72 -1.41
N MET A 169 -7.87 4.45 -1.49
CA MET A 169 -7.18 3.50 -2.37
C MET A 169 -7.33 3.85 -3.85
N ASP A 170 -8.51 4.29 -4.28
CA ASP A 170 -8.75 4.74 -5.67
C ASP A 170 -7.88 5.95 -6.04
N LYS A 171 -7.50 6.76 -5.05
CA LYS A 171 -6.58 7.89 -5.20
C LYS A 171 -5.12 7.51 -4.94
N LEU A 172 -4.81 6.23 -4.76
CA LEU A 172 -3.49 5.69 -4.40
C LEU A 172 -2.94 6.25 -3.07
N ARG A 173 -3.79 6.78 -2.20
CA ARG A 173 -3.41 7.28 -0.87
C ARG A 173 -3.38 6.16 0.15
N VAL A 174 -2.46 5.21 -0.05
CA VAL A 174 -2.42 3.96 0.73
C VAL A 174 -2.19 4.21 2.21
N ALA A 175 -1.25 5.10 2.56
CA ALA A 175 -0.98 5.44 3.96
C ALA A 175 -2.21 6.03 4.67
N ASP A 176 -3.04 6.82 3.96
CA ASP A 176 -4.27 7.40 4.52
C ASP A 176 -5.41 6.39 4.62
N ALA A 177 -5.31 5.26 3.90
CA ALA A 177 -6.31 4.21 3.91
C ALA A 177 -6.09 3.19 5.03
N MET A 178 -4.88 3.17 5.58
CA MET A 178 -4.47 2.29 6.69
C MET A 178 -4.78 2.91 8.04
#